data_278527170e4623e9d7a91b12a4245393
#
_entry.id   278527170e4623e9d7a91b12a4245393
#
_cell.length_a   1.000
_cell.length_b   1.000
_cell.length_c   1.000
_cell.angle_alpha   90.00
_cell.angle_beta   90.00
_cell.angle_gamma   90.00
#
_symmetry.space_group_name_H-M   'P 1'
#
loop_
_entity.id
_entity.type
_entity.pdbx_description
1 polymer ?
#
loop_
_entity_poly.entity_id
_entity_poly.type
_entity_poly.pdbx_seq_one_letter_code
_entity_poly.pdbx_strand_id
1 'polypeptide(L)'
;MSEATHAPKNVVVGVAGGIAAYKACHLVRNFKERGDDVRVIPTESALRFVGAATFEALSGNPVDTGVFSRVDEVQHVRLGQEADLIVVAPATADLLARVAAGRADDLLAATILVATC
;
A
#
# COMPACT_ATOMS: atom_id res chain seq x y z
N MET A 1 -27.25 -7.10 8.81
CA MET A 1 -26.16 -7.03 7.82
C MET A 1 -25.16 -6.02 8.25
N SER A 2 -23.98 -6.48 8.46
CA SER A 2 -22.90 -5.59 8.88
C SER A 2 -22.53 -4.57 7.82
N GLU A 3 -22.75 -4.90 6.55
CA GLU A 3 -22.44 -4.00 5.45
C GLU A 3 -23.24 -2.71 5.54
N ALA A 4 -24.42 -2.75 6.08
CA ALA A 4 -25.26 -1.58 6.24
C ALA A 4 -24.64 -0.52 7.15
N THR A 5 -23.73 -0.94 8.03
CA THR A 5 -23.09 -0.05 9.00
C THR A 5 -21.65 0.27 8.70
N HIS A 6 -21.07 -0.40 7.70
CA HIS A 6 -19.67 -0.17 7.33
C HIS A 6 -19.56 0.97 6.31
N ALA A 7 -18.97 2.08 6.73
CA ALA A 7 -18.67 3.17 5.83
C ALA A 7 -17.38 2.86 5.06
N PRO A 8 -17.34 3.04 3.73
CA PRO A 8 -16.11 2.83 2.96
C PRO A 8 -14.96 3.67 3.49
N LYS A 9 -13.77 3.09 3.53
CA LYS A 9 -12.56 3.75 3.98
C LYS A 9 -11.52 3.72 2.89
N ASN A 10 -10.60 4.67 2.96
CA ASN A 10 -9.42 4.69 2.10
C ASN A 10 -8.33 3.90 2.80
N VAL A 11 -7.99 2.74 2.25
CA VAL A 11 -7.01 1.83 2.82
C VAL A 11 -5.80 1.75 1.90
N VAL A 12 -4.63 1.96 2.45
CA VAL A 12 -3.37 1.74 1.74
C VAL A 12 -2.76 0.45 2.28
N VAL A 13 -2.51 -0.49 1.38
CA VAL A 13 -1.83 -1.74 1.72
C VAL A 13 -0.42 -1.67 1.16
N GLY A 14 0.54 -1.53 2.03
CA GLY A 14 1.95 -1.57 1.67
C GLY A 14 2.45 -3.00 1.67
N VAL A 15 3.15 -3.39 0.63
CA VAL A 15 3.67 -4.75 0.50
C VAL A 15 5.19 -4.69 0.34
N ALA A 16 5.90 -5.11 1.36
CA ALA A 16 7.35 -5.23 1.30
C ALA A 16 7.76 -6.60 0.77
N GLY A 17 9.00 -6.73 0.33
CA GLY A 17 9.52 -7.96 -0.25
C GLY A 17 9.57 -9.10 0.74
N GLY A 18 9.32 -10.30 0.25
CA GLY A 18 9.34 -11.52 1.04
C GLY A 18 8.45 -12.56 0.40
N ILE A 19 8.73 -13.83 0.67
CA ILE A 19 7.96 -14.92 0.07
C ILE A 19 6.49 -14.86 0.48
N ALA A 20 6.21 -14.29 1.65
CA ALA A 20 4.83 -14.15 2.13
C ALA A 20 4.08 -12.98 1.48
N ALA A 21 4.70 -12.26 0.54
CA ALA A 21 4.03 -11.15 -0.14
C ALA A 21 2.74 -11.59 -0.83
N TYR A 22 2.69 -12.83 -1.33
CA TYR A 22 1.48 -13.33 -1.98
C TYR A 22 0.27 -13.34 -1.06
N LYS A 23 0.48 -13.43 0.25
CA LYS A 23 -0.61 -13.40 1.24
C LYS A 23 -1.28 -12.03 1.32
N ALA A 24 -0.58 -10.98 0.92
CA ALA A 24 -1.16 -9.64 0.86
C ALA A 24 -2.32 -9.59 -0.13
N CYS A 25 -2.33 -10.46 -1.12
CA CYS A 25 -3.43 -10.54 -2.08
C CYS A 25 -4.76 -10.84 -1.37
N HIS A 26 -4.74 -11.73 -0.39
CA HIS A 26 -5.94 -12.05 0.39
C HIS A 26 -6.40 -10.86 1.22
N LEU A 27 -5.46 -10.12 1.78
CA LEU A 27 -5.77 -8.93 2.56
C LEU A 27 -6.43 -7.84 1.70
N VAL A 28 -5.87 -7.58 0.53
CA VAL A 28 -6.45 -6.64 -0.42
C VAL A 28 -7.86 -7.04 -0.80
N ARG A 29 -8.05 -8.31 -1.11
CA ARG A 29 -9.35 -8.85 -1.46
C ARG A 29 -10.36 -8.68 -0.33
N ASN A 30 -9.95 -8.95 0.89
CA ASN A 30 -10.84 -8.81 2.05
C ASN A 30 -11.30 -7.36 2.23
N PHE A 31 -10.39 -6.39 2.11
CA PHE A 31 -10.78 -4.99 2.18
C PHE A 31 -11.72 -4.60 1.05
N LYS A 32 -11.46 -5.08 -0.16
CA LYS A 32 -12.35 -4.79 -1.30
C LYS A 32 -13.74 -5.37 -1.09
N GLU A 33 -13.82 -6.57 -0.56
CA GLU A 33 -15.11 -7.22 -0.31
C GLU A 33 -15.92 -6.48 0.76
N ARG A 34 -15.24 -5.76 1.65
CA ARG A 34 -15.91 -4.91 2.64
C ARG A 34 -16.39 -3.58 2.04
N GLY A 35 -16.04 -3.29 0.81
CA GLY A 35 -16.42 -2.04 0.15
C GLY A 35 -15.43 -0.91 0.30
N ASP A 36 -14.24 -1.15 0.82
CA ASP A 36 -13.21 -0.14 0.98
C ASP A 36 -12.54 0.20 -0.34
N ASP A 37 -12.04 1.42 -0.45
CA ASP A 37 -11.20 1.84 -1.56
C ASP A 37 -9.76 1.50 -1.21
N VAL A 38 -9.19 0.54 -1.92
CA VAL A 38 -7.88 -0.02 -1.59
C VAL A 38 -6.84 0.41 -2.63
N ARG A 39 -5.74 0.92 -2.14
CA ARG A 39 -4.57 1.21 -2.95
C ARG A 39 -3.43 0.34 -2.46
N VAL A 40 -2.74 -0.31 -3.38
CA VAL A 40 -1.58 -1.16 -3.05
C VAL A 40 -0.31 -0.44 -3.43
N ILE A 41 0.63 -0.37 -2.50
CA ILE A 41 1.95 0.21 -2.75
C ILE A 41 2.99 -0.87 -2.46
N PRO A 42 3.44 -1.61 -3.48
CA PRO A 42 4.49 -2.60 -3.30
C PRO A 42 5.86 -1.95 -3.35
N THR A 43 6.81 -2.54 -2.63
CA THR A 43 8.22 -2.21 -2.84
C THR A 43 8.69 -2.90 -4.12
N GLU A 44 9.82 -2.47 -4.64
CA GLU A 44 10.42 -3.12 -5.80
C GLU A 44 10.68 -4.60 -5.53
N SER A 45 11.15 -4.94 -4.33
CA SER A 45 11.37 -6.33 -3.93
C SER A 45 10.09 -7.15 -3.92
N ALA A 46 8.98 -6.58 -3.50
CA ALA A 46 7.69 -7.28 -3.46
C ALA A 46 7.27 -7.73 -4.86
N LEU A 47 7.57 -6.93 -5.87
CA LEU A 47 7.19 -7.23 -7.25
C LEU A 47 7.93 -8.44 -7.84
N ARG A 48 8.96 -8.93 -7.16
CA ARG A 48 9.63 -10.18 -7.54
C ARG A 48 8.80 -11.40 -7.16
N PHE A 49 7.88 -11.23 -6.22
CA PHE A 49 7.03 -12.32 -5.72
C PHE A 49 5.62 -12.25 -6.27
N VAL A 50 5.08 -11.05 -6.42
CA VAL A 50 3.73 -10.83 -6.95
C VAL A 50 3.78 -9.67 -7.94
N GLY A 51 3.31 -9.90 -9.15
CA GLY A 51 3.33 -8.87 -10.18
C GLY A 51 2.33 -7.74 -9.92
N ALA A 52 2.64 -6.55 -10.43
CA ALA A 52 1.78 -5.38 -10.29
C ALA A 52 0.36 -5.63 -10.82
N ALA A 53 0.25 -6.37 -11.92
CA ALA A 53 -1.06 -6.66 -12.53
C ALA A 53 -2.00 -7.40 -11.57
N THR A 54 -1.46 -8.28 -10.72
CA THR A 54 -2.27 -8.99 -9.74
C THR A 54 -2.87 -8.02 -8.72
N PHE A 55 -2.04 -7.13 -8.20
CA PHE A 55 -2.49 -6.13 -7.24
C PHE A 55 -3.50 -5.15 -7.86
N GLU A 56 -3.28 -4.77 -9.11
CA GLU A 56 -4.20 -3.89 -9.83
C GLU A 56 -5.56 -4.55 -10.02
N ALA A 57 -5.56 -5.83 -10.38
CA ALA A 57 -6.80 -6.57 -10.57
C ALA A 57 -7.58 -6.71 -9.26
N LEU A 58 -6.88 -6.98 -8.16
CA LEU A 58 -7.52 -7.19 -6.87
C LEU A 58 -8.02 -5.89 -6.23
N SER A 59 -7.27 -4.81 -6.37
CA SER A 59 -7.63 -3.53 -5.75
C SER A 59 -8.55 -2.69 -6.63
N GLY A 60 -8.53 -2.92 -7.93
CA GLY A 60 -9.25 -2.09 -8.88
C GLY A 60 -8.58 -0.73 -9.12
N ASN A 61 -7.37 -0.53 -8.61
CA ASN A 61 -6.65 0.72 -8.73
C ASN A 61 -5.26 0.49 -9.31
N PRO A 62 -4.69 1.49 -10.00
CA PRO A 62 -3.34 1.36 -10.55
C PRO A 62 -2.32 1.22 -9.43
N VAL A 63 -1.26 0.46 -9.72
CA VAL A 63 -0.13 0.26 -8.81
C VAL A 63 1.03 1.07 -9.35
N ASP A 64 1.49 2.02 -8.55
CA ASP A 64 2.65 2.81 -8.90
C ASP A 64 3.89 2.16 -8.29
N THR A 65 4.79 1.73 -9.15
CA THR A 65 6.03 1.06 -8.75
C THR A 65 7.22 1.97 -8.96
N GLY A 66 6.94 3.21 -9.29
CA GLY A 66 7.91 3.95 -10.00
C GLY A 66 8.93 4.73 -9.29
N VAL A 67 9.65 5.36 -10.14
CA VAL A 67 10.68 6.35 -9.86
C VAL A 67 9.99 7.59 -9.32
N PHE A 68 10.56 8.19 -8.31
CA PHE A 68 10.07 9.46 -7.81
C PHE A 68 10.16 10.54 -8.88
N SER A 69 9.01 10.99 -9.33
CA SER A 69 8.85 12.18 -10.14
C SER A 69 8.06 13.20 -9.32
N ARG A 70 7.86 14.39 -9.84
CA ARG A 70 7.02 15.40 -9.21
C ARG A 70 5.58 14.92 -9.03
N VAL A 71 5.09 14.17 -10.01
CA VAL A 71 3.75 13.61 -9.96
C VAL A 71 3.64 12.59 -8.83
N ASP A 72 4.69 11.77 -8.68
CA ASP A 72 4.73 10.75 -7.63
C ASP A 72 4.82 11.39 -6.25
N GLU A 73 5.56 12.48 -6.10
CA GLU A 73 5.64 13.20 -4.82
C GLU A 73 4.28 13.72 -4.39
N VAL A 74 3.52 14.32 -5.30
CA VAL A 74 2.17 14.79 -5.01
C VAL A 74 1.26 13.62 -4.66
N GLN A 75 1.41 12.52 -5.39
CA GLN A 75 0.60 11.33 -5.18
C GLN A 75 0.83 10.70 -3.82
N HIS A 76 2.07 10.57 -3.37
CA HIS A 76 2.32 9.92 -2.08
C HIS A 76 1.85 10.80 -0.90
N VAL A 77 1.96 12.10 -1.00
CA VAL A 77 1.41 13.01 0.01
C VAL A 77 -0.10 12.82 0.12
N ARG A 78 -0.76 12.77 -1.03
CA ARG A 78 -2.20 12.58 -1.11
C ARG A 78 -2.62 11.23 -0.53
N LEU A 79 -1.95 10.14 -0.93
CA LEU A 79 -2.25 8.81 -0.42
C LEU A 79 -2.07 8.73 1.09
N GLY A 80 -0.98 9.29 1.60
CA GLY A 80 -0.71 9.29 3.03
C GLY A 80 -1.70 10.11 3.83
N GLN A 81 -2.08 11.26 3.32
CA GLN A 81 -2.99 12.17 4.03
C GLN A 81 -4.45 11.77 3.92
N GLU A 82 -4.86 11.16 2.82
CA GLU A 82 -6.24 10.73 2.61
C GLU A 82 -6.52 9.33 3.17
N ALA A 83 -5.50 8.56 3.51
CA ALA A 83 -5.68 7.21 4.02
C ALA A 83 -6.33 7.22 5.40
N ASP A 84 -7.34 6.38 5.57
CA ASP A 84 -7.93 6.11 6.87
C ASP A 84 -7.15 5.03 7.62
N LEU A 85 -6.47 4.17 6.88
CA LEU A 85 -5.69 3.08 7.44
C LEU A 85 -4.54 2.73 6.49
N ILE A 86 -3.36 2.54 7.04
CA ILE A 86 -2.22 2.02 6.30
C ILE A 86 -1.80 0.70 6.94
N VAL A 87 -1.84 -0.37 6.16
CA VAL A 87 -1.43 -1.71 6.59
C VAL A 87 -0.22 -2.12 5.78
N VAL A 88 0.81 -2.59 6.45
CA VAL A 88 2.01 -3.11 5.79
C VAL A 88 2.13 -4.59 6.07
N ALA A 89 2.00 -5.39 5.03
CA ALA A 89 2.02 -6.84 5.15
C ALA A 89 2.56 -7.49 3.87
N PRO A 90 3.69 -8.18 3.90
CA PRO A 90 4.60 -8.28 5.04
C PRO A 90 5.42 -7.00 5.21
N ALA A 91 5.87 -6.75 6.41
CA ALA A 91 6.83 -5.70 6.70
C ALA A 91 8.22 -6.35 6.84
N THR A 92 9.17 -5.88 6.06
CA THR A 92 10.54 -6.40 6.15
C THR A 92 11.36 -5.54 7.11
N ALA A 93 12.43 -6.11 7.64
CA ALA A 93 13.36 -5.37 8.49
C ALA A 93 13.96 -4.18 7.76
N ASP A 94 14.23 -4.33 6.47
CA ASP A 94 14.75 -3.23 5.65
C ASP A 94 13.77 -2.06 5.58
N LEU A 95 12.50 -2.34 5.31
CA LEU A 95 11.48 -1.29 5.27
C LEU A 95 11.35 -0.60 6.62
N LEU A 96 11.30 -1.37 7.70
CA LEU A 96 11.18 -0.82 9.05
C LEU A 96 12.37 0.07 9.40
N ALA A 97 13.57 -0.36 9.02
CA ALA A 97 14.78 0.42 9.26
C ALA A 97 14.77 1.73 8.47
N ARG A 98 14.33 1.70 7.22
CA ARG A 98 14.26 2.90 6.39
C ARG A 98 13.25 3.90 6.94
N VAL A 99 12.09 3.43 7.34
CA VAL A 99 11.06 4.30 7.93
C VAL A 99 11.54 4.89 9.25
N ALA A 100 12.15 4.08 10.10
CA ALA A 100 12.70 4.54 11.39
C ALA A 100 13.78 5.60 11.21
N ALA A 101 14.56 5.51 10.13
CA ALA A 101 15.60 6.49 9.82
C ALA A 101 15.07 7.71 9.06
N GLY A 102 13.78 7.76 8.77
CA GLY A 102 13.18 8.86 8.02
C GLY A 102 13.51 8.83 6.54
N ARG A 103 13.88 7.68 6.00
CA ARG A 103 14.27 7.55 4.59
C ARG A 103 13.05 7.29 3.71
N ALA A 104 12.85 8.16 2.74
CA ALA A 104 11.73 8.07 1.79
C ALA A 104 12.23 7.64 0.40
N ASP A 105 12.89 6.48 0.34
CA ASP A 105 13.56 6.00 -0.86
C ASP A 105 12.59 5.48 -1.91
N ASP A 106 11.44 5.03 -1.50
CA ASP A 106 10.41 4.56 -2.42
C ASP A 106 9.05 5.13 -2.03
N LEU A 107 8.07 4.87 -2.87
CA LEU A 107 6.73 5.42 -2.68
C LEU A 107 6.10 4.95 -1.36
N LEU A 108 6.32 3.69 -0.98
CA LEU A 108 5.74 3.16 0.25
C LEU A 108 6.31 3.87 1.48
N ALA A 109 7.64 3.96 1.60
CA ALA A 109 8.25 4.62 2.74
C ALA A 109 7.84 6.09 2.81
N ALA A 110 7.81 6.78 1.66
CA ALA A 110 7.39 8.16 1.59
C ALA A 110 5.94 8.35 2.04
N THR A 111 5.05 7.46 1.62
CA THR A 111 3.63 7.51 2.00
C THR A 111 3.46 7.35 3.51
N ILE A 112 4.18 6.41 4.11
CA ILE A 112 4.13 6.18 5.55
C ILE A 112 4.60 7.42 6.31
N LEU A 113 5.68 8.04 5.85
CA LEU A 113 6.28 9.18 6.54
C LEU A 113 5.40 10.43 6.54
N VAL A 114 4.49 10.57 5.56
CA VAL A 114 3.58 11.72 5.49
C VAL A 114 2.18 11.40 5.97
N ALA A 115 1.93 10.19 6.43
CA ALA A 115 0.59 9.76 6.86
C ALA A 115 0.13 10.57 8.08
N THR A 116 -1.16 10.86 8.10
CA THR A 116 -1.80 11.60 9.19
C THR A 116 -2.83 10.77 9.95
N CYS A 117 -3.02 9.52 9.54
CA CYS A 117 -3.92 8.60 10.22
C CYS A 117 -3.27 7.93 11.42
#